data_1397457e7f8798cf13d4a365ec789e73
#
_entry.id   1397457e7f8798cf13d4a365ec789e73
#
_cell.length_a   1.000
_cell.length_b   1.000
_cell.length_c   1.000
_cell.angle_alpha   90.00
_cell.angle_beta   90.00
_cell.angle_gamma   90.00
#
_symmetry.space_group_name_H-M   'P 1'
#
loop_
_entity.id
_entity.type
_entity.pdbx_description
1 polymer ?
#
loop_
_entity_poly.entity_id
_entity_poly.type
_entity_poly.pdbx_seq_one_letter_code
_entity_poly.pdbx_strand_id
1 'polypeptide(L)'
;DSQKNFMAQLCTKAKEFNIHIHLVAHSKKPPQGLKNYIPNRYDISGSAKIADLAFNVIIINPNEQKKRDRQDNRPTAYDDPDGWFIVDKQRNGEWTGNFGFFFHSGSLRCTEEYCDVVKQW
;
A
#
# COMPACT_ATOMS: atom_id res chain seq x y z
N ASP A 1 16.36 2.85 20.23
CA ASP A 1 16.16 2.73 18.79
C ASP A 1 15.77 4.09 18.20
N SER A 2 16.57 4.61 17.28
CA SER A 2 16.38 5.92 16.66
C SER A 2 15.10 5.98 15.83
N GLN A 3 14.73 4.90 15.14
CA GLN A 3 13.50 4.82 14.35
C GLN A 3 12.25 4.86 15.22
N LYS A 4 12.27 4.18 16.35
CA LYS A 4 11.20 4.25 17.34
C LYS A 4 11.02 5.67 17.88
N ASN A 5 12.12 6.32 18.25
CA ASN A 5 12.09 7.69 18.75
C ASN A 5 11.57 8.66 17.68
N PHE A 6 12.00 8.51 16.45
CA PHE A 6 11.51 9.30 15.32
C PHE A 6 9.99 9.15 15.13
N MET A 7 9.49 7.91 15.14
CA MET A 7 8.04 7.65 15.03
C MET A 7 7.25 8.24 16.20
N ALA A 8 7.77 8.10 17.42
CA ALA A 8 7.13 8.68 18.59
C ALA A 8 7.04 10.20 18.49
N GLN A 9 8.08 10.86 18.00
CA GLN A 9 8.07 12.30 17.75
C GLN A 9 7.07 12.71 16.68
N LEU A 10 6.97 11.97 15.56
CA LEU A 10 5.99 12.23 14.53
C LEU A 10 4.55 12.10 15.07
N CYS A 11 4.27 11.06 15.84
CA CYS A 11 2.95 10.88 16.45
C CYS A 11 2.61 12.01 17.42
N THR A 12 3.58 12.44 18.22
CA THR A 12 3.41 13.57 19.15
C THR A 12 3.12 14.87 18.39
N LYS A 13 3.88 15.16 17.34
CA LYS A 13 3.69 16.35 16.51
C LYS A 13 2.35 16.35 15.77
N ALA A 14 1.92 15.20 15.27
CA ALA A 14 0.62 15.07 14.61
C ALA A 14 -0.52 15.44 15.57
N LYS A 15 -0.46 14.98 16.82
CA LYS A 15 -1.44 15.32 17.86
C LYS A 15 -1.34 16.77 18.30
N GLU A 16 -0.13 17.26 18.58
CA GLU A 16 0.12 18.61 19.08
C GLU A 16 -0.37 19.68 18.10
N PHE A 17 -0.10 19.50 16.81
CA PHE A 17 -0.45 20.46 15.77
C PHE A 17 -1.77 20.12 15.04
N ASN A 18 -2.44 19.04 15.41
CA ASN A 18 -3.66 18.56 14.75
C ASN A 18 -3.48 18.44 13.24
N ILE A 19 -2.40 17.78 12.82
CA ILE A 19 -2.04 17.55 11.43
C ILE A 19 -2.04 16.06 11.10
N HIS A 20 -2.19 15.75 9.83
CA HIS A 20 -2.06 14.41 9.29
C HIS A 20 -0.68 14.25 8.63
N ILE A 21 0.04 13.19 8.99
CA ILE A 21 1.37 12.90 8.45
C ILE A 21 1.31 11.57 7.70
N HIS A 22 1.70 11.60 6.43
CA HIS A 22 1.91 10.39 5.64
C HIS A 22 3.41 10.07 5.62
N LEU A 23 3.77 8.92 6.17
CA LEU A 23 5.13 8.41 6.11
C LEU A 23 5.19 7.28 5.08
N VAL A 24 5.99 7.46 4.04
CA VAL A 24 6.22 6.44 3.02
C VAL A 24 7.43 5.60 3.42
N ALA A 25 7.24 4.29 3.43
CA ALA A 25 8.29 3.32 3.74
C ALA A 25 8.29 2.19 2.72
N HIS A 26 9.45 1.58 2.50
CA HIS A 26 9.57 0.42 1.63
C HIS A 26 9.36 -0.87 2.43
N SER A 27 8.72 -1.85 1.80
CA SER A 27 8.62 -3.19 2.36
C SER A 27 9.92 -3.98 2.13
N LYS A 28 10.17 -4.95 2.99
CA LYS A 28 11.21 -5.95 2.78
C LYS A 28 10.89 -6.80 1.55
N LYS A 29 11.91 -7.35 0.93
CA LYS A 29 11.71 -8.29 -0.17
C LYS A 29 10.91 -9.51 0.33
N PRO A 30 10.00 -10.06 -0.50
CA PRO A 30 9.31 -11.30 -0.14
C PRO A 30 10.30 -12.42 0.19
N PRO A 31 9.93 -13.34 1.08
CA PRO A 31 10.75 -14.53 1.33
C PRO A 31 11.01 -15.31 0.04
N GLN A 32 12.21 -15.84 -0.09
CA GLN A 32 12.63 -16.57 -1.29
C GLN A 32 11.73 -17.78 -1.54
N GLY A 33 11.26 -17.93 -2.78
CA GLY A 33 10.39 -19.03 -3.20
C GLY A 33 8.89 -18.79 -3.05
N LEU A 34 8.45 -17.69 -2.45
CA LEU A 34 7.03 -17.33 -2.33
C LEU A 34 6.62 -16.38 -3.46
N LYS A 35 5.98 -16.92 -4.50
CA LYS A 35 5.59 -16.16 -5.69
C LYS A 35 4.42 -15.19 -5.46
N ASN A 36 3.53 -15.50 -4.53
CA ASN A 36 2.30 -14.75 -4.26
C ASN A 36 2.25 -14.26 -2.81
N TYR A 37 3.37 -13.76 -2.32
CA TYR A 37 3.46 -13.24 -0.97
C TYR A 37 2.67 -11.93 -0.83
N ILE A 38 1.78 -11.89 0.15
CA ILE A 38 1.03 -10.69 0.50
C ILE A 38 1.74 -10.02 1.67
N PRO A 39 2.32 -8.83 1.48
CA PRO A 39 3.01 -8.13 2.56
C PRO A 39 2.05 -7.69 3.67
N ASN A 40 2.57 -7.59 4.86
CA ASN A 40 1.88 -7.06 6.02
C ASN A 40 2.69 -5.96 6.71
N ARG A 41 2.15 -5.34 7.74
CA ARG A 41 2.80 -4.23 8.46
C ARG A 41 4.17 -4.55 9.03
N TYR A 42 4.48 -5.82 9.30
CA TYR A 42 5.77 -6.26 9.83
C TYR A 42 6.84 -6.41 8.74
N ASP A 43 6.46 -6.31 7.48
CA ASP A 43 7.38 -6.31 6.35
C ASP A 43 7.98 -4.93 6.06
N ILE A 44 7.67 -3.91 6.84
CA ILE A 44 8.27 -2.59 6.72
C ILE A 44 9.78 -2.71 6.94
N SER A 45 10.55 -2.20 5.98
CA SER A 45 12.00 -2.15 6.10
C SER A 45 12.41 -1.25 7.24
N GLY A 46 13.21 -1.77 8.17
CA GLY A 46 13.62 -1.08 9.38
C GLY A 46 13.01 -1.68 10.65
N SER A 47 12.67 -0.83 11.60
CA SER A 47 12.11 -1.28 12.89
C SER A 47 10.64 -1.64 12.80
N ALA A 48 10.26 -2.80 13.37
CA ALA A 48 8.86 -3.18 13.55
C ALA A 48 8.07 -2.16 14.38
N LYS A 49 8.75 -1.35 15.18
CA LYS A 49 8.13 -0.28 15.97
C LYS A 49 7.48 0.82 15.13
N ILE A 50 7.89 0.98 13.88
CA ILE A 50 7.23 1.89 12.94
C ILE A 50 5.77 1.50 12.79
N ALA A 51 5.50 0.23 12.52
CA ALA A 51 4.13 -0.29 12.38
C ALA A 51 3.35 -0.24 13.70
N ASP A 52 4.01 -0.52 14.82
CA ASP A 52 3.37 -0.52 16.13
C ASP A 52 2.88 0.88 16.54
N LEU A 53 3.65 1.92 16.22
CA LEU A 53 3.34 3.30 16.58
C LEU A 53 2.45 4.02 15.57
N ALA A 54 2.41 3.58 14.32
CA ALA A 54 1.55 4.18 13.31
C ALA A 54 0.06 4.01 13.67
N PHE A 55 -0.73 5.04 13.45
CA PHE A 55 -2.17 4.98 13.69
C PHE A 55 -2.89 4.18 12.62
N ASN A 56 -2.45 4.33 11.38
CA ASN A 56 -2.96 3.58 10.25
C ASN A 56 -1.79 3.03 9.45
N VAL A 57 -1.94 1.83 8.91
CA VAL A 57 -0.96 1.23 8.00
C VAL A 57 -1.70 0.79 6.75
N ILE A 58 -1.29 1.37 5.63
CA ILE A 58 -1.81 1.04 4.30
C ILE A 58 -0.66 0.48 3.48
N ILE A 59 -0.88 -0.67 2.86
CA ILE A 59 0.09 -1.33 2.01
C ILE A 59 -0.41 -1.27 0.58
N ILE A 60 0.44 -0.85 -0.34
CA ILE A 60 0.18 -0.87 -1.77
C ILE A 60 0.91 -2.07 -2.34
N ASN A 61 0.16 -3.06 -2.81
CA ASN A 61 0.69 -4.32 -3.31
C ASN A 61 0.40 -4.46 -4.82
N PRO A 62 1.39 -4.25 -5.69
CA PRO A 62 1.20 -4.40 -7.14
C PRO A 62 0.86 -5.84 -7.53
N ASN A 63 0.05 -6.01 -8.58
CA ASN A 63 -0.22 -7.31 -9.18
C ASN A 63 0.95 -7.69 -10.12
N GLU A 64 1.97 -8.31 -9.56
CA GLU A 64 3.18 -8.70 -10.29
C GLU A 64 2.91 -9.77 -11.36
N GLN A 65 1.91 -10.63 -11.16
CA GLN A 65 1.54 -11.63 -12.15
C GLN A 65 0.96 -10.97 -13.40
N LYS A 66 0.02 -10.04 -13.22
CA LYS A 66 -0.56 -9.28 -14.34
C LYS A 66 0.52 -8.49 -15.11
N LYS A 67 1.46 -7.91 -14.38
CA LYS A 67 2.59 -7.18 -14.98
C LYS A 67 3.45 -8.11 -15.84
N ARG A 68 3.80 -9.28 -15.32
CA ARG A 68 4.56 -10.30 -16.07
C ARG A 68 3.79 -10.78 -17.31
N ASP A 69 2.51 -11.07 -17.16
CA ASP A 69 1.68 -11.53 -18.27
C ASP A 69 1.62 -10.48 -19.41
N ARG A 70 1.52 -9.21 -19.06
CA ARG A 70 1.60 -8.12 -20.05
C ARG A 70 2.96 -8.05 -20.75
N GLN A 71 4.05 -8.21 -20.01
CA GLN A 71 5.41 -8.22 -20.58
C GLN A 71 5.62 -9.39 -21.53
N ASP A 72 5.02 -10.55 -21.22
CA ASP A 72 5.09 -11.77 -22.04
C ASP A 72 4.01 -11.81 -23.13
N ASN A 73 3.24 -10.75 -23.33
CA ASN A 73 2.10 -10.68 -24.25
C ASN A 73 1.06 -11.77 -24.01
N ARG A 74 0.88 -12.18 -22.76
CA ARG A 74 -0.19 -13.10 -22.37
C ARG A 74 -1.49 -12.34 -22.16
N PRO A 75 -2.65 -12.95 -22.47
CA PRO A 75 -3.94 -12.31 -22.21
C PRO A 75 -4.14 -12.08 -20.71
N THR A 76 -4.63 -10.89 -20.37
CA THR A 76 -5.03 -10.53 -19.02
C THR A 76 -6.51 -10.13 -19.02
N ALA A 77 -7.25 -10.54 -17.98
CA ALA A 77 -8.64 -10.13 -17.86
C ALA A 77 -8.70 -8.61 -17.60
N TYR A 78 -9.70 -7.95 -18.19
CA TYR A 78 -9.86 -6.50 -18.01
C TYR A 78 -10.24 -6.13 -16.57
N ASP A 79 -10.90 -7.01 -15.86
CA ASP A 79 -11.32 -6.86 -14.47
C ASP A 79 -10.27 -7.33 -13.44
N ASP A 80 -9.12 -7.81 -13.90
CA ASP A 80 -7.99 -8.17 -13.02
C ASP A 80 -7.28 -6.88 -12.55
N PRO A 81 -7.26 -6.60 -11.24
CA PRO A 81 -6.68 -5.36 -10.74
C PRO A 81 -5.18 -5.22 -11.05
N ASP A 82 -4.73 -3.99 -11.16
CA ASP A 82 -3.28 -3.68 -11.29
C ASP A 82 -2.55 -3.78 -9.94
N GLY A 83 -3.28 -3.77 -8.86
CA GLY A 83 -2.75 -3.95 -7.52
C GLY A 83 -3.84 -3.87 -6.48
N TRP A 84 -3.43 -3.93 -5.22
CA TRP A 84 -4.35 -3.86 -4.07
C TRP A 84 -3.89 -2.84 -3.06
N PHE A 85 -4.84 -2.08 -2.52
CA PHE A 85 -4.69 -1.34 -1.28
C PHE A 85 -5.08 -2.26 -0.13
N ILE A 86 -4.18 -2.46 0.80
CA ILE A 86 -4.40 -3.29 1.98
C ILE A 86 -4.41 -2.38 3.20
N VAL A 87 -5.56 -2.24 3.84
CA VAL A 87 -5.67 -1.56 5.13
C VAL A 87 -5.36 -2.58 6.21
N ASP A 88 -4.12 -2.58 6.67
CA ASP A 88 -3.62 -3.58 7.62
C ASP A 88 -3.82 -3.16 9.07
N LYS A 89 -3.89 -1.86 9.33
CA LYS A 89 -4.15 -1.29 10.65
C LYS A 89 -4.94 0.00 10.52
N GLN A 90 -5.98 0.13 11.33
CA GLN A 90 -6.77 1.37 11.42
C GLN A 90 -7.15 1.60 12.88
N ARG A 91 -6.57 2.63 13.51
CA ARG A 91 -6.77 2.87 14.94
C ARG A 91 -8.17 3.43 15.27
N ASN A 92 -8.66 4.34 14.44
CA ASN A 92 -9.93 5.03 14.67
C ASN A 92 -11.14 4.34 14.04
N GLY A 93 -10.92 3.17 13.46
CA GLY A 93 -11.94 2.28 12.92
C GLY A 93 -11.49 0.85 13.09
N GLU A 94 -12.42 -0.06 13.11
CA GLU A 94 -12.11 -1.48 13.32
C GLU A 94 -11.96 -2.24 11.99
N TRP A 95 -12.21 -1.58 10.88
CA TRP A 95 -12.17 -2.23 9.59
C TRP A 95 -10.74 -2.43 9.09
N THR A 96 -10.40 -3.66 8.77
CA THR A 96 -9.22 -4.04 8.01
C THR A 96 -9.67 -4.85 6.80
N GLY A 97 -8.92 -4.77 5.72
CA GLY A 97 -9.25 -5.48 4.49
C GLY A 97 -8.47 -4.95 3.31
N ASN A 98 -8.86 -5.36 2.14
CA ASN A 98 -8.23 -4.92 0.90
C ASN A 98 -9.25 -4.65 -0.19
N PHE A 99 -8.85 -3.83 -1.16
CA PHE A 99 -9.59 -3.62 -2.40
C PHE A 99 -8.63 -3.44 -3.57
N GLY A 100 -9.06 -3.90 -4.74
CA GLY A 100 -8.29 -3.79 -5.96
C GLY A 100 -8.30 -2.37 -6.51
N PHE A 101 -7.23 -1.97 -7.20
CA PHE A 101 -7.20 -0.73 -7.95
C PHE A 101 -6.75 -0.97 -9.39
N PHE A 102 -7.15 -0.06 -10.27
CA PHE A 102 -6.74 -0.02 -11.67
C PHE A 102 -5.94 1.25 -11.91
N PHE A 103 -4.81 1.13 -12.58
CA PHE A 103 -3.95 2.26 -12.89
C PHE A 103 -4.18 2.71 -14.33
N HIS A 104 -4.57 3.97 -14.51
CA HIS A 104 -4.71 4.59 -15.82
C HIS A 104 -3.45 5.36 -16.16
N SER A 105 -2.66 4.82 -17.10
CA SER A 105 -1.35 5.36 -17.47
C SER A 105 -1.40 6.76 -18.10
N GLY A 106 -2.45 7.07 -18.82
CA GLY A 106 -2.63 8.37 -19.46
C GLY A 106 -2.81 9.53 -18.49
N SER A 107 -3.48 9.30 -17.36
CA SER A 107 -3.71 10.31 -16.31
C SER A 107 -2.88 10.10 -15.04
N LEU A 108 -2.17 8.98 -14.93
CA LEU A 108 -1.41 8.56 -13.74
C LEU A 108 -2.29 8.44 -12.49
N ARG A 109 -3.55 8.05 -12.67
CA ARG A 109 -4.52 7.89 -11.57
C ARG A 109 -4.80 6.42 -11.29
N CYS A 110 -5.11 6.15 -10.03
CA CYS A 110 -5.68 4.88 -9.61
C CYS A 110 -7.19 5.04 -9.45
N THR A 111 -7.95 4.04 -9.91
CA THR A 111 -9.41 4.01 -9.87
C THR A 111 -9.88 2.70 -9.24
N GLU A 112 -11.07 2.69 -8.66
CA GLU A 112 -11.66 1.48 -8.06
C GLU A 112 -12.19 0.51 -9.11
N GLU A 113 -12.54 1.03 -10.29
CA GLU A 113 -13.04 0.23 -11.40
C GLU A 113 -12.18 0.43 -12.64
N TYR A 114 -12.14 -0.58 -13.50
CA TYR A 114 -11.51 -0.43 -14.80
C TYR A 114 -12.17 0.70 -15.58
N CYS A 115 -11.37 1.61 -16.09
CA CYS A 115 -11.85 2.76 -16.82
C CYS A 115 -10.89 3.10 -17.98
N ASP A 116 -11.38 3.01 -19.21
CA ASP A 116 -10.61 3.42 -20.40
C ASP A 116 -10.48 4.94 -20.49
N VAL A 117 -11.46 5.66 -19.96
CA VAL A 117 -11.49 7.12 -19.96
C VAL A 117 -11.72 7.60 -18.54
N VAL A 118 -10.70 8.18 -17.94
CA VAL A 118 -10.82 8.78 -16.62
C VAL A 118 -11.67 10.04 -16.72
N LYS A 119 -12.79 10.06 -16.01
CA LYS A 119 -13.65 11.24 -15.93
C LYS A 119 -12.83 12.40 -15.36
N GLN A 120 -12.87 13.53 -16.03
CA GLN A 120 -12.33 14.77 -15.48
C GLN A 120 -13.25 15.24 -14.35
N TRP A 121 -12.64 15.63 -13.27
CA TRP A 121 -13.33 16.21 -12.11
C TRP A 121 -13.72 17.67 -12.38
#